data_40881688be517ac585233c063ffe77e2
#
_entry.id   40881688be517ac585233c063ffe77e2
#
_cell.length_a   1.000
_cell.length_b   1.000
_cell.length_c   1.000
_cell.angle_alpha   90.00
_cell.angle_beta   90.00
_cell.angle_gamma   90.00
#
_symmetry.space_group_name_H-M   'P 1'
#
loop_
_entity.id
_entity.type
_entity.pdbx_description
1 polymer ?
#
loop_
_entity_poly.entity_id
_entity_poly.type
_entity_poly.pdbx_seq_one_letter_code
_entity_poly.pdbx_strand_id
1 'polypeptide(L)'
;DLKQTIVGHWGTVPGQNFIYTHLNRVIQKDDLDMIYLSGPGHGGNAMVAQDWLDGTYTEVYPNITQDEDGMRKLFKQFSFPGGVPSHVAPETPGSINEGGELGYSLAHAFGAVADNPDLIAACVVGDGEAETGPLATSWHSNKFLNPITDGAVLPILHLNGFKIANPTIFSRISHEEVEQFFRGCGWEPRFVEGSEPEKMHQQMAATLD
;
A
#
# COMPACT_ATOMS: atom_id res chain seq x y z
N ASP A 1 -16.80 -17.92 -17.01
CA ASP A 1 -17.64 -18.42 -15.91
C ASP A 1 -17.92 -17.29 -14.93
N LEU A 2 -19.21 -17.01 -14.71
CA LEU A 2 -19.62 -16.03 -13.71
C LEU A 2 -19.49 -16.66 -12.32
N LYS A 3 -18.74 -16.00 -11.44
CA LYS A 3 -18.71 -16.35 -10.02
C LYS A 3 -20.04 -15.98 -9.38
N GLN A 4 -20.54 -16.84 -8.50
CA GLN A 4 -21.82 -16.57 -7.79
C GLN A 4 -21.72 -15.38 -6.84
N THR A 5 -20.53 -15.14 -6.31
CA THR A 5 -20.24 -14.01 -5.42
C THR A 5 -18.94 -13.36 -5.85
N ILE A 6 -18.98 -12.05 -6.06
CA ILE A 6 -17.80 -11.22 -6.31
C ILE A 6 -17.54 -10.43 -5.04
N VAL A 7 -16.39 -10.65 -4.41
CA VAL A 7 -15.94 -9.87 -3.26
C VAL A 7 -14.98 -8.81 -3.76
N GLY A 8 -15.24 -7.57 -3.40
CA GLY A 8 -14.38 -6.44 -3.76
C GLY A 8 -14.41 -5.38 -2.66
N HIS A 9 -13.31 -4.64 -2.54
CA HIS A 9 -13.13 -3.59 -1.55
C HIS A 9 -12.90 -2.25 -2.22
N TRP A 10 -13.99 -1.68 -2.69
CA TRP A 10 -14.03 -0.52 -3.58
C TRP A 10 -13.54 0.78 -2.92
N GLY A 11 -13.58 0.88 -1.58
CA GLY A 11 -13.06 2.04 -0.86
C GLY A 11 -11.54 2.12 -0.84
N THR A 12 -10.86 0.98 -0.84
CA THR A 12 -9.40 0.88 -0.73
C THR A 12 -8.69 0.85 -2.08
N VAL A 13 -9.24 0.13 -3.05
CA VAL A 13 -8.60 -0.11 -4.36
C VAL A 13 -8.30 1.17 -5.15
N PRO A 14 -9.22 2.13 -5.30
CA PRO A 14 -8.91 3.37 -6.00
C PRO A 14 -7.78 4.17 -5.35
N GLY A 15 -7.75 4.24 -4.01
CA GLY A 15 -6.69 4.93 -3.28
C GLY A 15 -5.34 4.26 -3.46
N GLN A 16 -5.27 2.92 -3.41
CA GLN A 16 -4.03 2.20 -3.67
C GLN A 16 -3.54 2.37 -5.10
N ASN A 17 -4.41 2.29 -6.09
CA ASN A 17 -4.05 2.55 -7.49
C ASN A 17 -3.50 3.96 -7.69
N PHE A 18 -4.12 4.94 -7.07
CA PHE A 18 -3.67 6.34 -7.09
C PHE A 18 -2.26 6.49 -6.50
N ILE A 19 -2.02 5.91 -5.33
CA ILE A 19 -0.72 5.93 -4.65
C ILE A 19 0.35 5.22 -5.51
N TYR A 20 0.06 4.00 -5.95
CA TYR A 20 0.98 3.19 -6.76
C TYR A 20 1.44 3.93 -8.02
N THR A 21 0.49 4.53 -8.74
CA THR A 21 0.80 5.29 -9.97
C THR A 21 1.77 6.46 -9.69
N HIS A 22 1.59 7.18 -8.59
CA HIS A 22 2.46 8.29 -8.22
C HIS A 22 3.83 7.82 -7.73
N LEU A 23 3.90 6.70 -7.02
CA LEU A 23 5.17 6.10 -6.62
C LEU A 23 5.97 5.64 -7.84
N ASN A 24 5.33 4.95 -8.81
CA ASN A 24 5.98 4.60 -10.06
C ASN A 24 6.52 5.81 -10.83
N ARG A 25 5.79 6.93 -10.80
CA ARG A 25 6.26 8.17 -11.40
C ARG A 25 7.59 8.66 -10.80
N VAL A 26 7.71 8.68 -9.47
CA VAL A 26 8.95 9.14 -8.82
C VAL A 26 10.07 8.10 -8.92
N ILE A 27 9.76 6.81 -8.87
CA ILE A 27 10.73 5.73 -9.11
C ILE A 27 11.39 5.93 -10.47
N GLN A 28 10.60 6.11 -11.53
CA GLN A 28 11.10 6.30 -12.89
C GLN A 28 11.82 7.63 -13.09
N LYS A 29 11.36 8.69 -12.43
CA LYS A 29 11.95 10.03 -12.52
C LYS A 29 13.34 10.09 -11.88
N ASP A 30 13.50 9.49 -10.72
CA ASP A 30 14.64 9.67 -9.83
C ASP A 30 15.49 8.40 -9.67
N ASP A 31 15.16 7.32 -10.42
CA ASP A 31 15.84 6.00 -10.41
C ASP A 31 15.95 5.42 -9.00
N LEU A 32 14.81 5.39 -8.29
CA LEU A 32 14.76 4.98 -6.89
C LEU A 32 14.66 3.46 -6.73
N ASP A 33 15.38 2.90 -5.78
CA ASP A 33 15.16 1.54 -5.29
C ASP A 33 14.03 1.56 -4.25
N MET A 34 12.84 1.11 -4.64
CA MET A 34 11.65 1.21 -3.81
C MET A 34 10.83 -0.07 -3.85
N ILE A 35 10.36 -0.51 -2.69
CA ILE A 35 9.35 -1.55 -2.57
C ILE A 35 8.01 -0.96 -2.08
N TYR A 36 6.92 -1.57 -2.52
CA TYR A 36 5.56 -1.18 -2.16
C TYR A 36 4.93 -2.21 -1.22
N LEU A 37 4.50 -1.76 -0.04
CA LEU A 37 3.77 -2.58 0.92
C LEU A 37 2.32 -2.10 1.03
N SER A 38 1.38 -3.01 0.82
CA SER A 38 -0.04 -2.74 1.02
C SER A 38 -0.49 -3.29 2.36
N GLY A 39 -0.67 -2.41 3.34
CA GLY A 39 -1.19 -2.73 4.66
C GLY A 39 -2.68 -3.12 4.65
N PRO A 40 -3.57 -2.38 3.95
CA PRO A 40 -4.96 -2.82 3.82
C PRO A 40 -5.04 -4.04 2.90
N GLY A 41 -4.79 -5.22 3.47
CA GLY A 41 -4.66 -6.49 2.74
C GLY A 41 -5.83 -6.82 1.84
N HIS A 42 -7.05 -6.42 2.22
CA HIS A 42 -8.25 -6.56 1.40
C HIS A 42 -8.18 -5.75 0.07
N GLY A 43 -7.21 -4.85 -0.08
CA GLY A 43 -6.92 -4.13 -1.32
C GLY A 43 -5.91 -4.82 -2.23
N GLY A 44 -5.52 -6.06 -1.95
CA GLY A 44 -4.48 -6.79 -2.69
C GLY A 44 -4.71 -6.94 -4.19
N ASN A 45 -5.97 -6.92 -4.61
CA ASN A 45 -6.31 -6.92 -6.03
C ASN A 45 -5.85 -5.63 -6.77
N ALA A 46 -5.67 -4.51 -6.08
CA ALA A 46 -5.06 -3.33 -6.67
C ALA A 46 -3.59 -3.60 -7.04
N MET A 47 -2.82 -4.19 -6.14
CA MET A 47 -1.43 -4.55 -6.40
C MET A 47 -1.32 -5.54 -7.56
N VAL A 48 -2.08 -6.64 -7.52
CA VAL A 48 -2.12 -7.62 -8.61
C VAL A 48 -2.45 -7.00 -9.96
N ALA A 49 -3.39 -6.06 -9.99
CA ALA A 49 -3.78 -5.36 -11.22
C ALA A 49 -2.65 -4.46 -11.75
N GLN A 50 -1.96 -3.76 -10.87
CA GLN A 50 -0.83 -2.90 -11.25
C GLN A 50 0.36 -3.72 -11.74
N ASP A 51 0.72 -4.81 -11.05
CA ASP A 51 1.79 -5.72 -11.46
C ASP A 51 1.50 -6.37 -12.83
N TRP A 52 0.23 -6.66 -13.11
CA TRP A 52 -0.13 -7.15 -14.43
C TRP A 52 -0.03 -6.04 -15.50
N LEU A 53 -0.43 -4.82 -15.17
CA LEU A 53 -0.38 -3.69 -16.10
C LEU A 53 1.06 -3.27 -16.44
N ASP A 54 1.97 -3.30 -15.48
CA ASP A 54 3.37 -2.95 -15.70
C ASP A 54 4.24 -4.11 -16.23
N GLY A 55 3.71 -5.34 -16.22
CA GLY A 55 4.38 -6.53 -16.76
C GLY A 55 5.06 -7.40 -15.72
N THR A 56 5.27 -6.92 -14.52
CA THR A 56 5.94 -7.65 -13.43
C THR A 56 5.29 -8.99 -13.15
N TYR A 57 3.95 -9.03 -13.17
CA TYR A 57 3.21 -10.28 -12.96
C TYR A 57 3.52 -11.34 -14.00
N THR A 58 3.63 -10.94 -15.27
CA THR A 58 3.94 -11.84 -16.40
C THR A 58 5.39 -12.32 -16.37
N GLU A 59 6.33 -11.53 -15.85
CA GLU A 59 7.72 -11.96 -15.67
C GLU A 59 7.84 -13.14 -14.73
N VAL A 60 7.08 -13.14 -13.63
CA VAL A 60 7.08 -14.22 -12.63
C VAL A 60 6.15 -15.38 -13.06
N TYR A 61 5.02 -15.07 -13.66
CA TYR A 61 3.99 -16.02 -14.09
C TYR A 61 3.76 -15.93 -15.60
N PRO A 62 4.66 -16.46 -16.44
CA PRO A 62 4.65 -16.22 -17.90
C PRO A 62 3.43 -16.83 -18.64
N ASN A 63 2.67 -17.68 -17.98
CA ASN A 63 1.39 -18.20 -18.49
C ASN A 63 0.23 -17.20 -18.35
N ILE A 64 0.44 -16.10 -17.60
CA ILE A 64 -0.48 -14.97 -17.47
C ILE A 64 0.06 -13.83 -18.31
N THR A 65 -0.25 -13.86 -19.59
CA THR A 65 0.24 -12.90 -20.57
C THR A 65 -0.45 -11.53 -20.45
N GLN A 66 0.22 -10.46 -20.94
CA GLN A 66 -0.35 -9.10 -20.97
C GLN A 66 -1.29 -8.91 -22.18
N ASP A 67 -2.28 -9.78 -22.30
CA ASP A 67 -3.30 -9.76 -23.34
C ASP A 67 -4.65 -10.20 -22.77
N GLU A 68 -5.68 -10.28 -23.63
CA GLU A 68 -7.02 -10.67 -23.21
C GLU A 68 -7.08 -12.10 -22.63
N ASP A 69 -6.29 -13.01 -23.18
CA ASP A 69 -6.24 -14.39 -22.68
C ASP A 69 -5.58 -14.48 -21.30
N GLY A 70 -4.49 -13.77 -21.09
CA GLY A 70 -3.83 -13.65 -19.77
C GLY A 70 -4.74 -13.02 -18.75
N MET A 71 -5.43 -11.93 -19.10
CA MET A 71 -6.41 -11.27 -18.23
C MET A 71 -7.56 -12.22 -17.85
N ARG A 72 -8.09 -13.00 -18.81
CA ARG A 72 -9.13 -14.00 -18.53
C ARG A 72 -8.65 -15.08 -17.57
N LYS A 73 -7.40 -15.53 -17.72
CA LYS A 73 -6.78 -16.48 -16.78
C LYS A 73 -6.63 -15.89 -15.40
N LEU A 74 -6.12 -14.65 -15.30
CA LEU A 74 -5.96 -13.92 -14.04
C LEU A 74 -7.29 -13.81 -13.29
N PHE A 75 -8.33 -13.35 -13.95
CA PHE A 75 -9.67 -13.25 -13.34
C PHE A 75 -10.23 -14.61 -12.91
N LYS A 76 -9.96 -15.65 -13.68
CA LYS A 76 -10.41 -17.01 -13.33
C LYS A 76 -9.72 -17.54 -12.08
N GLN A 77 -8.46 -17.19 -11.87
CA GLN A 77 -7.66 -17.61 -10.71
C GLN A 77 -7.98 -16.83 -9.43
N PHE A 78 -8.57 -15.65 -9.54
CA PHE A 78 -8.82 -14.80 -8.38
C PHE A 78 -9.71 -15.49 -7.34
N SER A 79 -9.22 -15.56 -6.11
CA SER A 79 -9.90 -16.17 -4.96
C SER A 79 -10.20 -17.67 -5.11
N PHE A 80 -9.40 -18.38 -5.91
CA PHE A 80 -9.44 -19.85 -6.02
C PHE A 80 -8.25 -20.47 -5.29
N PRO A 81 -8.39 -21.68 -4.74
CA PRO A 81 -7.26 -22.40 -4.14
C PRO A 81 -6.09 -22.57 -5.14
N GLY A 82 -4.90 -22.15 -4.72
CA GLY A 82 -3.70 -22.16 -5.55
C GLY A 82 -3.67 -21.12 -6.67
N GLY A 83 -4.63 -20.22 -6.69
CA GLY A 83 -4.67 -19.08 -7.60
C GLY A 83 -4.26 -17.75 -6.94
N VAL A 84 -4.81 -16.65 -7.46
CA VAL A 84 -4.55 -15.32 -6.95
C VAL A 84 -5.29 -15.10 -5.63
N PRO A 85 -4.60 -14.75 -4.54
CA PRO A 85 -5.25 -14.46 -3.25
C PRO A 85 -6.19 -13.25 -3.34
N SER A 86 -7.26 -13.26 -2.55
CA SER A 86 -8.16 -12.10 -2.42
C SER A 86 -7.55 -10.95 -1.62
N HIS A 87 -6.58 -11.25 -0.79
CA HIS A 87 -5.82 -10.30 0.04
C HIS A 87 -4.36 -10.26 -0.40
N VAL A 88 -3.66 -9.22 0.00
CA VAL A 88 -2.21 -9.12 -0.23
C VAL A 88 -1.50 -10.36 0.29
N ALA A 89 -0.62 -10.91 -0.52
CA ALA A 89 0.15 -12.09 -0.17
C ALA A 89 1.50 -12.07 -0.90
N PRO A 90 2.53 -12.75 -0.35
CA PRO A 90 3.85 -12.80 -0.94
C PRO A 90 3.93 -13.48 -2.32
N GLU A 91 2.90 -14.22 -2.71
CA GLU A 91 2.77 -14.79 -4.05
C GLU A 91 2.56 -13.74 -5.14
N THR A 92 2.09 -12.53 -4.77
CA THR A 92 2.04 -11.40 -5.70
C THR A 92 3.46 -10.85 -5.85
N PRO A 93 3.98 -10.71 -7.09
CA PRO A 93 5.33 -10.23 -7.33
C PRO A 93 5.61 -8.91 -6.62
N GLY A 94 6.78 -8.79 -5.98
CA GLY A 94 7.17 -7.60 -5.23
C GLY A 94 6.53 -7.44 -3.85
N SER A 95 5.53 -8.25 -3.49
CA SER A 95 4.91 -8.22 -2.17
C SER A 95 5.74 -9.00 -1.14
N ILE A 96 6.02 -8.38 0.00
CA ILE A 96 6.63 -9.02 1.16
C ILE A 96 5.65 -9.10 2.34
N ASN A 97 4.45 -8.55 2.20
CA ASN A 97 3.45 -8.46 3.24
C ASN A 97 2.35 -9.49 3.02
N GLU A 98 1.88 -10.09 4.10
CA GLU A 98 0.69 -10.91 4.15
C GLU A 98 -0.43 -10.09 4.80
N GLY A 99 -1.50 -9.82 4.04
CA GLY A 99 -2.52 -8.86 4.42
C GLY A 99 -3.75 -9.45 5.09
N GLY A 100 -3.77 -10.74 5.40
CA GLY A 100 -4.88 -11.40 6.11
C GLY A 100 -4.97 -10.95 7.56
N GLU A 101 -3.84 -10.64 8.19
CA GLU A 101 -3.76 -10.08 9.53
C GLU A 101 -3.30 -8.62 9.47
N LEU A 102 -4.16 -7.71 9.91
CA LEU A 102 -3.84 -6.28 9.95
C LEU A 102 -2.89 -5.93 11.10
N GLY A 103 -2.02 -4.95 10.87
CA GLY A 103 -1.20 -4.33 11.90
C GLY A 103 0.30 -4.55 11.79
N TYR A 104 0.77 -5.33 10.83
CA TYR A 104 2.19 -5.68 10.71
C TYR A 104 2.92 -5.00 9.54
N SER A 105 2.19 -4.37 8.62
CA SER A 105 2.77 -3.80 7.40
C SER A 105 3.90 -2.81 7.66
N LEU A 106 3.71 -1.91 8.62
CA LEU A 106 4.72 -0.91 8.96
C LEU A 106 5.95 -1.54 9.62
N ALA A 107 5.78 -2.56 10.47
CA ALA A 107 6.90 -3.30 11.03
C ALA A 107 7.69 -4.08 9.95
N HIS A 108 6.99 -4.66 8.97
CA HIS A 108 7.63 -5.30 7.80
C HIS A 108 8.43 -4.28 6.97
N ALA A 109 7.88 -3.07 6.76
CA ALA A 109 8.59 -2.00 6.07
C ALA A 109 9.91 -1.63 6.77
N PHE A 110 9.89 -1.47 8.10
CA PHE A 110 11.09 -1.21 8.88
C PHE A 110 12.09 -2.37 8.81
N GLY A 111 11.60 -3.62 8.85
CA GLY A 111 12.46 -4.80 8.70
C GLY A 111 13.12 -4.89 7.33
N ALA A 112 12.41 -4.51 6.27
CA ALA A 112 12.92 -4.56 4.91
C ALA A 112 14.06 -3.57 4.64
N VAL A 113 14.03 -2.40 5.28
CA VAL A 113 15.05 -1.36 5.08
C VAL A 113 16.24 -1.47 6.04
N ALA A 114 16.17 -2.35 7.03
CA ALA A 114 17.28 -2.59 7.94
C ALA A 114 18.50 -3.15 7.17
N ASP A 115 19.67 -2.57 7.38
CA ASP A 115 20.93 -2.90 6.68
C ASP A 115 20.86 -2.75 5.14
N ASN A 116 19.91 -1.93 4.63
CA ASN A 116 19.76 -1.69 3.20
C ASN A 116 19.61 -0.18 2.91
N PRO A 117 20.72 0.58 2.89
CA PRO A 117 20.70 2.05 2.90
C PRO A 117 20.10 2.69 1.64
N ASP A 118 20.05 1.97 0.54
CA ASP A 118 19.53 2.48 -0.74
C ASP A 118 18.03 2.23 -0.92
N LEU A 119 17.44 1.37 -0.07
CA LEU A 119 16.04 0.96 -0.20
C LEU A 119 15.06 1.95 0.44
N ILE A 120 14.01 2.26 -0.26
CA ILE A 120 12.82 2.95 0.26
C ILE A 120 11.66 1.95 0.36
N ALA A 121 11.08 1.78 1.54
CA ALA A 121 9.86 1.01 1.71
C ALA A 121 8.65 1.95 1.80
N ALA A 122 7.89 2.06 0.72
CA ALA A 122 6.63 2.77 0.70
C ALA A 122 5.52 1.88 1.27
N CYS A 123 5.01 2.22 2.45
CA CYS A 123 4.04 1.43 3.19
C CYS A 123 2.69 2.13 3.27
N VAL A 124 1.72 1.63 2.53
CA VAL A 124 0.33 2.09 2.69
C VAL A 124 -0.26 1.46 3.93
N VAL A 125 -0.73 2.29 4.84
CA VAL A 125 -1.38 1.89 6.10
C VAL A 125 -2.85 2.27 6.01
N GLY A 126 -3.76 1.32 6.16
CA GLY A 126 -5.19 1.60 6.31
C GLY A 126 -5.49 2.24 7.65
N ASP A 127 -6.44 3.17 7.70
CA ASP A 127 -6.82 3.84 8.94
C ASP A 127 -7.43 2.89 9.98
N GLY A 128 -8.13 1.84 9.55
CA GLY A 128 -8.58 0.76 10.42
C GLY A 128 -7.43 -0.13 10.92
N GLU A 129 -6.43 -0.38 10.08
CA GLU A 129 -5.20 -1.07 10.47
C GLU A 129 -4.40 -0.25 11.49
N ALA A 130 -4.36 1.06 11.33
CA ALA A 130 -3.64 1.98 12.21
C ALA A 130 -4.09 1.92 13.68
N GLU A 131 -5.31 1.43 13.94
CA GLU A 131 -5.85 1.25 15.30
C GLU A 131 -5.42 -0.07 15.97
N THR A 132 -4.81 -0.99 15.24
CA THR A 132 -4.31 -2.25 15.81
C THR A 132 -3.13 -1.99 16.73
N GLY A 133 -2.98 -2.79 17.79
CA GLY A 133 -1.88 -2.63 18.75
C GLY A 133 -0.51 -2.65 18.10
N PRO A 134 -0.19 -3.67 17.27
CA PRO A 134 1.10 -3.73 16.60
C PRO A 134 1.40 -2.51 15.73
N LEU A 135 0.45 -2.04 14.93
CA LEU A 135 0.70 -0.90 14.06
C LEU A 135 0.79 0.41 14.85
N ALA A 136 -0.08 0.62 15.83
CA ALA A 136 -0.05 1.81 16.66
C ALA A 136 1.31 2.01 17.36
N THR A 137 1.99 0.92 17.73
CA THR A 137 3.33 0.98 18.30
C THR A 137 4.43 1.12 17.25
N SER A 138 4.19 0.66 16.02
CA SER A 138 5.19 0.68 14.95
C SER A 138 5.52 2.10 14.44
N TRP A 139 4.66 3.09 14.66
CA TRP A 139 4.94 4.48 14.31
C TRP A 139 6.24 5.04 14.92
N HIS A 140 6.68 4.47 16.04
CA HIS A 140 7.93 4.87 16.74
C HIS A 140 9.17 4.13 16.21
N SER A 141 9.02 3.16 15.32
CA SER A 141 10.13 2.32 14.86
C SER A 141 11.16 3.07 14.02
N ASN A 142 10.85 4.27 13.55
CA ASN A 142 11.83 5.18 12.95
C ASN A 142 13.00 5.53 13.90
N LYS A 143 12.86 5.30 15.21
CA LYS A 143 13.93 5.51 16.20
C LYS A 143 14.97 4.40 16.20
N PHE A 144 14.69 3.25 15.59
CA PHE A 144 15.64 2.14 15.47
C PHE A 144 16.49 2.21 14.21
N LEU A 145 16.09 3.00 13.21
CA LEU A 145 16.86 3.13 11.97
C LEU A 145 18.08 4.03 12.16
N ASN A 146 19.20 3.56 11.63
CA ASN A 146 20.42 4.34 11.48
C ASN A 146 20.50 4.89 10.05
N PRO A 147 20.40 6.19 9.82
CA PRO A 147 20.35 6.78 8.48
C PRO A 147 21.63 6.58 7.64
N ILE A 148 22.69 5.98 8.22
CA ILE A 148 23.93 5.68 7.50
C ILE A 148 23.90 4.25 6.92
N THR A 149 23.30 3.31 7.65
CA THR A 149 23.33 1.88 7.32
C THR A 149 22.00 1.32 6.87
N ASP A 150 20.92 2.02 7.17
CA ASP A 150 19.56 1.57 6.90
C ASP A 150 18.90 2.48 5.87
N GLY A 151 17.91 1.93 5.16
CA GLY A 151 17.12 2.66 4.20
C GLY A 151 16.03 3.52 4.86
N ALA A 152 15.06 3.93 4.07
CA ALA A 152 13.99 4.82 4.50
C ALA A 152 12.62 4.15 4.42
N VAL A 153 11.74 4.46 5.36
CA VAL A 153 10.33 4.08 5.30
C VAL A 153 9.50 5.31 5.00
N LEU A 154 8.66 5.22 3.97
CA LEU A 154 7.65 6.21 3.61
C LEU A 154 6.27 5.68 3.99
N PRO A 155 5.74 5.97 5.19
CA PRO A 155 4.38 5.57 5.53
C PRO A 155 3.37 6.48 4.84
N ILE A 156 2.32 5.87 4.28
CA ILE A 156 1.22 6.57 3.62
C ILE A 156 -0.08 6.13 4.29
N LEU A 157 -0.63 6.95 5.17
CA LEU A 157 -1.92 6.67 5.81
C LEU A 157 -3.05 6.89 4.81
N HIS A 158 -3.72 5.82 4.42
CA HIS A 158 -4.91 5.88 3.60
C HIS A 158 -6.14 6.06 4.50
N LEU A 159 -6.50 7.31 4.75
CA LEU A 159 -7.58 7.70 5.64
C LEU A 159 -8.89 7.84 4.86
N ASN A 160 -9.64 6.75 4.72
CA ASN A 160 -10.97 6.75 4.14
C ASN A 160 -12.09 6.93 5.18
N GLY A 161 -11.76 6.92 6.46
CA GLY A 161 -12.65 7.22 7.57
C GLY A 161 -13.41 6.03 8.14
N PHE A 162 -13.33 4.86 7.51
CA PHE A 162 -14.13 3.70 7.92
C PHE A 162 -13.33 2.40 7.97
N LYS A 163 -13.68 1.57 8.94
CA LYS A 163 -13.30 0.16 9.03
C LYS A 163 -14.58 -0.68 9.01
N ILE A 164 -14.78 -1.49 7.97
CA ILE A 164 -16.03 -2.24 7.70
C ILE A 164 -17.23 -1.28 7.75
N ALA A 165 -17.93 -1.15 8.86
CA ALA A 165 -19.11 -0.31 9.03
C ALA A 165 -18.96 0.78 10.10
N ASN A 166 -17.78 0.89 10.73
CA ASN A 166 -17.54 1.83 11.82
C ASN A 166 -16.51 2.89 11.43
N PRO A 167 -16.71 4.14 11.85
CA PRO A 167 -15.70 5.19 11.71
C PRO A 167 -14.42 4.83 12.47
N THR A 168 -13.27 5.20 11.90
CA THR A 168 -11.97 5.01 12.53
C THR A 168 -11.64 6.11 13.55
N ILE A 169 -10.63 5.91 14.38
CA ILE A 169 -10.18 6.92 15.34
C ILE A 169 -9.70 8.18 14.60
N PHE A 170 -8.88 8.02 13.57
CA PHE A 170 -8.37 9.16 12.81
C PHE A 170 -9.45 9.97 12.09
N SER A 171 -10.60 9.36 11.77
CA SER A 171 -11.75 10.10 11.22
C SER A 171 -12.57 10.88 12.26
N ARG A 172 -12.27 10.68 13.54
CA ARG A 172 -13.00 11.31 14.67
C ARG A 172 -12.22 12.45 15.32
N ILE A 173 -10.99 12.66 14.93
CA ILE A 173 -10.12 13.72 15.45
C ILE A 173 -9.85 14.76 14.35
N SER A 174 -9.44 15.95 14.77
CA SER A 174 -9.15 17.03 13.83
C SER A 174 -7.84 16.80 13.07
N HIS A 175 -7.66 17.48 11.94
CA HIS A 175 -6.37 17.51 11.22
C HIS A 175 -5.21 17.91 12.13
N GLU A 176 -5.41 18.90 12.99
CA GLU A 176 -4.40 19.37 13.93
C GLU A 176 -3.99 18.24 14.89
N GLU A 177 -4.94 17.47 15.42
CA GLU A 177 -4.64 16.32 16.30
C GLU A 177 -3.90 15.21 15.55
N VAL A 178 -4.28 14.92 14.29
CA VAL A 178 -3.56 13.97 13.43
C VAL A 178 -2.12 14.43 13.21
N GLU A 179 -1.92 15.71 12.89
CA GLU A 179 -0.60 16.30 12.69
C GLU A 179 0.24 16.20 13.97
N GLN A 180 -0.32 16.56 15.11
CA GLN A 180 0.36 16.50 16.41
C GLN A 180 0.75 15.06 16.77
N PHE A 181 -0.13 14.10 16.50
CA PHE A 181 0.15 12.69 16.73
C PHE A 181 1.38 12.22 15.93
N PHE A 182 1.41 12.48 14.62
CA PHE A 182 2.53 12.04 13.78
C PHE A 182 3.82 12.81 14.08
N ARG A 183 3.75 14.11 14.38
CA ARG A 183 4.90 14.87 14.84
C ARG A 183 5.45 14.33 16.16
N GLY A 184 4.58 13.91 17.09
CA GLY A 184 4.96 13.24 18.34
C GLY A 184 5.68 11.91 18.12
N CYS A 185 5.34 11.19 17.06
CA CYS A 185 6.05 9.99 16.64
C CYS A 185 7.36 10.28 15.88
N GLY A 186 7.62 11.54 15.52
CA GLY A 186 8.83 11.96 14.81
C GLY A 186 8.70 11.98 13.29
N TRP A 187 7.47 12.09 12.80
CA TRP A 187 7.16 12.25 11.38
C TRP A 187 6.81 13.70 11.03
N GLU A 188 7.02 14.08 9.78
CA GLU A 188 6.51 15.34 9.21
C GLU A 188 5.34 15.01 8.28
N PRO A 189 4.09 15.07 8.74
CA PRO A 189 2.94 14.67 7.94
C PRO A 189 2.66 15.69 6.83
N ARG A 190 2.24 15.15 5.68
CA ARG A 190 1.74 15.89 4.52
C ARG A 190 0.34 15.39 4.21
N PHE A 191 -0.56 16.30 3.86
CA PHE A 191 -1.94 15.97 3.58
C PHE A 191 -2.23 16.11 2.08
N VAL A 192 -2.81 15.07 1.51
CA VAL A 192 -3.33 15.04 0.15
C VAL A 192 -4.79 14.65 0.24
N GLU A 193 -5.69 15.59 -0.03
CA GLU A 193 -7.12 15.37 0.19
C GLU A 193 -8.00 16.10 -0.83
N GLY A 194 -9.17 15.53 -1.07
CA GLY A 194 -10.16 16.09 -1.97
C GLY A 194 -10.96 15.01 -2.70
N SER A 195 -11.82 15.45 -3.61
CA SER A 195 -12.64 14.60 -4.45
C SER A 195 -12.46 14.87 -5.96
N GLU A 196 -11.75 15.95 -6.29
CA GLU A 196 -11.48 16.34 -7.67
C GLU A 196 -10.21 15.63 -8.17
N PRO A 197 -10.28 14.66 -9.10
CA PRO A 197 -9.15 13.83 -9.49
C PRO A 197 -7.91 14.65 -9.92
N GLU A 198 -8.12 15.66 -10.78
CA GLU A 198 -7.00 16.48 -11.26
C GLU A 198 -6.26 17.19 -10.12
N LYS A 199 -7.01 17.77 -9.18
CA LYS A 199 -6.41 18.43 -8.01
C LYS A 199 -5.67 17.46 -7.09
N MET A 200 -6.26 16.27 -6.90
CA MET A 200 -5.63 15.22 -6.11
C MET A 200 -4.30 14.78 -6.74
N HIS A 201 -4.27 14.58 -8.06
CA HIS A 201 -3.02 14.24 -8.76
C HIS A 201 -1.96 15.35 -8.65
N GLN A 202 -2.36 16.61 -8.75
CA GLN A 202 -1.45 17.74 -8.58
C GLN A 202 -0.89 17.82 -7.16
N GLN A 203 -1.74 17.65 -6.14
CA GLN A 203 -1.31 17.65 -4.74
C GLN A 203 -0.34 16.51 -4.44
N MET A 204 -0.64 15.28 -4.89
CA MET A 204 0.22 14.14 -4.66
C MET A 204 1.57 14.31 -5.36
N ALA A 205 1.57 14.81 -6.60
CA ALA A 205 2.80 15.09 -7.32
C ALA A 205 3.67 16.12 -6.57
N ALA A 206 3.08 17.23 -6.14
CA ALA A 206 3.80 18.26 -5.38
C ALA A 206 4.26 17.79 -3.99
N THR A 207 3.62 16.77 -3.42
CA THR A 207 3.99 16.21 -2.11
C THR A 207 5.17 15.25 -2.21
N LEU A 208 5.27 14.51 -3.32
CA LEU A 208 6.32 13.52 -3.54
C LEU A 208 7.56 14.11 -4.25
N ASP A 209 7.43 15.23 -4.96
CA ASP A 209 8.53 15.96 -5.57
C ASP A 209 9.29 16.82 -4.57
#